data_e5f0e9cb6dd21b309234b8b1e5fc6fe3
#
_entry.id   e5f0e9cb6dd21b309234b8b1e5fc6fe3
#
_cell.length_a   1.000
_cell.length_b   1.000
_cell.length_c   1.000
_cell.angle_alpha   90.00
_cell.angle_beta   90.00
_cell.angle_gamma   90.00
#
_symmetry.space_group_name_H-M   'P 1'
#
loop_
_entity.id
_entity.type
_entity.pdbx_description
1 polymer ?
#
loop_
_entity_poly.entity_id
_entity_poly.type
_entity_poly.pdbx_seq_one_letter_code
_entity_poly.pdbx_strand_id
1 'polypeptide(L)'
;AAVAVIGGTLAYFTDKDEAENVFTVGNVNIGLTEPNWDAEGSKDADTVYPGEPLKKDPTVTVDEKSNPCFVRISVEGLKQFGEKGDIIYRTDNADNKLGENWVLHTDGYYYYTKVMEAGQTTDALFDQIVMPTALTGNEEAQPINVVAQAVQAQGAKASFADVQNMTVEEIAAWFTTCGF
;
A
#
# COMPACT_ATOMS: atom_id res chain seq x y z
N ALA A 1 27.02 28.94 -11.01
CA ALA A 1 26.53 27.84 -10.19
C ALA A 1 26.29 26.63 -11.09
N ALA A 2 27.17 25.62 -10.98
CA ALA A 2 27.02 24.37 -11.73
C ALA A 2 25.95 23.52 -11.02
N VAL A 3 24.85 23.27 -11.67
CA VAL A 3 23.90 22.21 -11.29
C VAL A 3 24.61 20.91 -11.66
N ALA A 4 25.11 20.20 -10.68
CA ALA A 4 25.57 18.84 -10.88
C ALA A 4 24.31 18.00 -11.20
N VAL A 5 24.16 17.59 -12.44
CA VAL A 5 23.21 16.55 -12.82
C VAL A 5 23.75 15.26 -12.20
N ILE A 6 23.16 14.86 -11.07
CA ILE A 6 23.47 13.60 -10.42
C ILE A 6 22.71 12.53 -11.23
N GLY A 7 23.37 12.02 -12.25
CA GLY A 7 22.91 10.86 -12.99
C GLY A 7 23.14 9.58 -12.20
N GLY A 8 22.42 9.43 -11.10
CA GLY A 8 22.29 8.16 -10.40
C GLY A 8 20.93 7.61 -10.75
N THR A 9 20.87 6.63 -11.63
CA THR A 9 19.67 5.87 -11.91
C THR A 9 19.29 5.11 -10.64
N LEU A 10 18.20 5.50 -10.01
CA LEU A 10 17.51 4.67 -9.02
C LEU A 10 16.77 3.55 -9.78
N ALA A 11 17.55 2.71 -10.47
CA ALA A 11 17.05 1.63 -11.31
C ALA A 11 16.41 0.45 -10.53
N TYR A 12 16.01 0.67 -9.29
CA TYR A 12 15.56 -0.41 -8.39
C TYR A 12 14.05 -0.51 -8.22
N PHE A 13 13.29 0.37 -8.85
CA PHE A 13 11.84 0.26 -8.85
C PHE A 13 11.27 -0.49 -10.07
N THR A 14 12.14 -1.12 -10.87
CA THR A 14 11.69 -2.06 -11.89
C THR A 14 11.27 -3.35 -11.21
N ASP A 15 10.12 -3.32 -10.56
CA ASP A 15 9.50 -4.53 -10.08
C ASP A 15 8.91 -5.26 -11.29
N LYS A 16 9.54 -6.37 -11.63
CA LYS A 16 9.02 -7.36 -12.57
C LYS A 16 8.32 -8.49 -11.86
N ASP A 17 8.13 -8.36 -10.57
CA ASP A 17 7.52 -9.41 -9.80
C ASP A 17 6.00 -9.24 -9.81
N GLU A 18 5.37 -9.95 -10.73
CA GLU A 18 4.03 -10.53 -10.54
C GLU A 18 4.05 -11.55 -9.38
N ALA A 19 4.74 -11.26 -8.31
CA ALA A 19 4.58 -12.03 -7.09
C ALA A 19 3.19 -11.69 -6.56
N GLU A 20 2.35 -12.69 -6.45
CA GLU A 20 1.04 -12.58 -5.80
C GLU A 20 1.26 -12.18 -4.33
N ASN A 21 1.44 -10.88 -4.07
CA ASN A 21 1.58 -10.30 -2.75
C ASN A 21 0.22 -10.21 -2.05
N VAL A 22 -0.56 -11.29 -2.13
CA VAL A 22 -1.90 -11.38 -1.54
C VAL A 22 -2.02 -12.64 -0.68
N PHE A 23 -2.64 -12.50 0.49
CA PHE A 23 -2.92 -13.60 1.40
C PHE A 23 -4.36 -13.48 1.90
N THR A 24 -5.10 -14.58 1.91
CA THR A 24 -6.52 -14.58 2.26
C THR A 24 -6.86 -15.71 3.21
N VAL A 25 -7.88 -15.50 4.04
CA VAL A 25 -8.49 -16.53 4.89
C VAL A 25 -10.00 -16.50 4.73
N GLY A 26 -10.59 -17.67 4.57
CA GLY A 26 -11.98 -17.86 4.25
C GLY A 26 -12.22 -17.98 2.74
N ASN A 27 -13.50 -17.92 2.31
CA ASN A 27 -13.84 -17.91 0.90
C ASN A 27 -13.70 -16.48 0.33
N VAL A 28 -12.47 -16.00 0.27
CA VAL A 28 -12.10 -14.67 -0.19
C VAL A 28 -10.96 -14.79 -1.19
N ASN A 29 -11.07 -14.07 -2.29
CA ASN A 29 -10.00 -13.90 -3.26
C ASN A 29 -9.88 -12.41 -3.59
N ILE A 30 -8.65 -11.89 -3.60
CA ILE A 30 -8.36 -10.48 -3.86
C ILE A 30 -7.23 -10.34 -4.87
N GLY A 31 -7.22 -9.24 -5.61
CA GLY A 31 -6.11 -8.80 -6.44
C GLY A 31 -5.53 -7.49 -5.90
N LEU A 32 -4.22 -7.39 -5.86
CA LEU A 32 -3.50 -6.15 -5.59
C LEU A 32 -3.00 -5.57 -6.91
N THR A 33 -3.30 -4.30 -7.19
CA THR A 33 -2.86 -3.59 -8.39
C THR A 33 -2.37 -2.19 -8.06
N GLU A 34 -1.54 -1.63 -8.92
CA GLU A 34 -1.02 -0.28 -8.84
C GLU A 34 -1.13 0.39 -10.23
N PRO A 35 -2.34 0.76 -10.69
CA PRO A 35 -2.60 1.14 -12.07
C PRO A 35 -1.74 2.31 -12.59
N ASN A 36 -1.51 3.34 -11.77
CA ASN A 36 -0.68 4.48 -12.16
C ASN A 36 0.83 4.17 -12.06
N TRP A 37 1.24 3.29 -11.16
CA TRP A 37 2.59 2.76 -11.15
C TRP A 37 2.88 1.98 -12.43
N ASP A 38 2.01 1.07 -12.82
CA ASP A 38 2.15 0.26 -14.04
C ASP A 38 2.15 1.10 -15.30
N ALA A 39 1.31 2.14 -15.34
CA ALA A 39 1.17 3.01 -16.52
C ALA A 39 2.33 4.01 -16.66
N GLU A 40 2.73 4.66 -15.58
CA GLU A 40 3.62 5.83 -15.58
C GLU A 40 4.75 5.71 -14.55
N GLY A 41 4.45 5.39 -13.27
CA GLY A 41 5.40 5.42 -12.18
C GLY A 41 6.62 4.53 -12.39
N SER A 42 6.45 3.34 -12.93
CA SER A 42 7.56 2.41 -13.24
C SER A 42 8.52 2.94 -14.29
N LYS A 43 8.06 3.78 -15.21
CA LYS A 43 8.90 4.42 -16.23
C LYS A 43 9.65 5.62 -15.66
N ASP A 44 8.99 6.38 -14.79
CA ASP A 44 9.58 7.55 -14.14
C ASP A 44 10.57 7.14 -13.05
N ALA A 45 10.44 5.94 -12.50
CA ALA A 45 11.30 5.39 -11.46
C ALA A 45 12.80 5.33 -11.86
N ASP A 46 13.09 5.13 -13.14
CA ASP A 46 14.46 5.11 -13.67
C ASP A 46 15.13 6.48 -13.64
N THR A 47 14.37 7.55 -13.51
CA THR A 47 14.85 8.94 -13.61
C THR A 47 14.39 9.83 -12.45
N VAL A 48 13.79 9.27 -11.41
CA VAL A 48 13.29 10.04 -10.27
C VAL A 48 14.42 10.77 -9.53
N TYR A 49 14.18 12.03 -9.20
CA TYR A 49 15.09 12.84 -8.40
C TYR A 49 14.65 12.92 -6.94
N PRO A 50 15.59 13.11 -6.00
CA PRO A 50 15.25 13.36 -4.61
C PRO A 50 14.25 14.51 -4.47
N GLY A 51 13.15 14.27 -3.75
CA GLY A 51 12.08 15.25 -3.55
C GLY A 51 11.00 15.31 -4.63
N GLU A 52 11.17 14.61 -5.75
CA GLU A 52 10.14 14.53 -6.78
C GLU A 52 9.11 13.44 -6.46
N PRO A 53 7.82 13.69 -6.72
CA PRO A 53 6.78 12.68 -6.53
C PRO A 53 6.83 11.64 -7.64
N LEU A 54 6.67 10.38 -7.26
CA LEU A 54 6.56 9.23 -8.14
C LEU A 54 5.19 8.59 -7.94
N LYS A 55 4.46 8.33 -9.01
CA LYS A 55 3.13 7.70 -8.94
C LYS A 55 3.25 6.28 -8.43
N LYS A 56 2.47 5.97 -7.40
CA LYS A 56 2.35 4.64 -6.81
C LYS A 56 1.03 4.58 -6.05
N ASP A 57 0.13 3.70 -6.45
CA ASP A 57 -1.26 3.73 -6.04
C ASP A 57 -1.84 2.34 -5.71
N PRO A 58 -1.36 1.70 -4.63
CA PRO A 58 -1.84 0.37 -4.25
C PRO A 58 -3.34 0.35 -4.03
N THR A 59 -4.04 -0.51 -4.76
CA THR A 59 -5.48 -0.74 -4.68
C THR A 59 -5.76 -2.24 -4.58
N VAL A 60 -6.81 -2.61 -3.85
CA VAL A 60 -7.24 -4.01 -3.70
C VAL A 60 -8.62 -4.18 -4.29
N THR A 61 -8.77 -5.15 -5.17
CA THR A 61 -10.06 -5.55 -5.75
C THR A 61 -10.47 -6.90 -5.19
N VAL A 62 -11.70 -7.01 -4.75
CA VAL A 62 -12.31 -8.27 -4.29
C VAL A 62 -12.93 -8.99 -5.47
N ASP A 63 -12.60 -10.28 -5.66
CA ASP A 63 -13.17 -11.11 -6.73
C ASP A 63 -14.70 -11.22 -6.62
N GLU A 64 -15.37 -11.28 -7.77
CA GLU A 64 -16.85 -11.34 -7.87
C GLU A 64 -17.49 -12.55 -7.18
N LYS A 65 -16.70 -13.59 -6.88
CA LYS A 65 -17.18 -14.82 -6.21
C LYS A 65 -16.79 -14.89 -4.74
N SER A 66 -16.15 -13.85 -4.23
CA SER A 66 -15.73 -13.78 -2.83
C SER A 66 -16.88 -13.47 -1.90
N ASN A 67 -16.75 -13.94 -0.66
CA ASN A 67 -17.57 -13.45 0.43
C ASN A 67 -17.10 -12.03 0.84
N PRO A 68 -17.98 -11.25 1.52
CA PRO A 68 -17.57 -9.98 2.11
C PRO A 68 -16.35 -10.14 3.02
N CYS A 69 -15.41 -9.21 2.95
CA CYS A 69 -14.14 -9.31 3.64
C CYS A 69 -13.65 -7.98 4.21
N PHE A 70 -12.73 -8.07 5.16
CA PHE A 70 -11.86 -6.97 5.56
C PHE A 70 -10.53 -7.09 4.83
N VAL A 71 -9.94 -5.93 4.52
CA VAL A 71 -8.66 -5.82 3.82
C VAL A 71 -7.67 -5.01 4.64
N ARG A 72 -6.40 -5.43 4.66
CA ARG A 72 -5.28 -4.64 5.14
C ARG A 72 -4.09 -4.75 4.20
N ILE A 73 -3.22 -3.75 4.25
CA ILE A 73 -1.98 -3.70 3.46
C ILE A 73 -0.80 -3.49 4.41
N SER A 74 0.33 -4.14 4.16
CA SER A 74 1.64 -3.75 4.69
C SER A 74 2.48 -3.15 3.56
N VAL A 75 3.30 -2.15 3.91
CA VAL A 75 4.25 -1.51 3.00
C VAL A 75 5.62 -1.54 3.64
N GLU A 76 6.55 -2.26 3.03
CA GLU A 76 7.93 -2.35 3.46
C GLU A 76 8.83 -1.51 2.57
N GLY A 77 9.96 -1.04 3.10
CA GLY A 77 10.95 -0.28 2.35
C GLY A 77 10.82 1.24 2.45
N LEU A 78 9.78 1.78 3.11
CA LEU A 78 9.65 3.25 3.26
C LEU A 78 10.76 3.87 4.12
N LYS A 79 11.33 3.13 5.08
CA LYS A 79 12.35 3.60 6.04
C LYS A 79 13.78 3.17 5.72
N GLN A 80 14.07 2.91 4.45
CA GLN A 80 15.32 2.27 4.05
C GLN A 80 16.57 3.17 4.08
N PHE A 81 16.41 4.49 4.14
CA PHE A 81 17.53 5.44 4.01
C PHE A 81 18.06 6.00 5.34
N GLY A 82 17.57 5.53 6.47
CA GLY A 82 18.08 5.88 7.80
C GLY A 82 18.09 7.39 8.06
N GLU A 83 19.26 7.95 8.40
CA GLU A 83 19.40 9.37 8.72
C GLU A 83 19.11 10.33 7.55
N LYS A 84 19.05 9.83 6.32
CA LYS A 84 18.70 10.64 5.14
C LYS A 84 17.20 10.87 5.00
N GLY A 85 16.40 10.23 5.83
CA GLY A 85 14.95 10.38 5.89
C GLY A 85 14.19 9.21 5.31
N ASP A 86 12.89 9.20 5.56
CA ASP A 86 11.98 8.18 5.08
C ASP A 86 11.43 8.56 3.70
N ILE A 87 11.04 7.55 2.93
CA ILE A 87 10.20 7.75 1.75
C ILE A 87 8.82 8.15 2.25
N ILE A 88 8.31 9.28 1.78
CA ILE A 88 7.02 9.84 2.15
C ILE A 88 5.97 9.37 1.15
N TYR A 89 4.83 8.88 1.62
CA TYR A 89 3.67 8.70 0.77
C TYR A 89 2.79 9.96 0.77
N ARG A 90 2.01 10.15 -0.30
CA ARG A 90 1.10 11.29 -0.48
C ARG A 90 -0.23 10.85 -1.06
N THR A 91 -1.27 11.58 -0.70
CA THR A 91 -2.57 11.59 -1.39
C THR A 91 -2.99 13.03 -1.58
N ASP A 92 -3.44 13.40 -2.79
CA ASP A 92 -3.79 14.78 -3.16
C ASP A 92 -2.65 15.77 -2.89
N ASN A 93 -1.41 15.38 -3.12
CA ASN A 93 -0.18 16.15 -2.84
C ASN A 93 0.03 16.51 -1.35
N ALA A 94 -0.64 15.85 -0.42
CA ALA A 94 -0.46 16.04 1.01
C ALA A 94 0.42 14.93 1.61
N ASP A 95 1.51 15.33 2.28
CA ASP A 95 2.47 14.42 2.89
C ASP A 95 1.83 13.58 4.00
N ASN A 96 2.13 12.29 4.00
CA ASN A 96 1.63 11.30 4.96
C ASN A 96 0.10 11.21 5.04
N LYS A 97 -0.60 11.67 3.99
CA LYS A 97 -2.03 11.50 3.84
C LYS A 97 -2.30 10.16 3.15
N LEU A 98 -3.17 9.37 3.74
CA LEU A 98 -3.71 8.14 3.16
C LEU A 98 -4.94 8.44 2.29
N GLY A 99 -5.28 7.50 1.43
CA GLY A 99 -6.56 7.48 0.73
C GLY A 99 -7.74 7.39 1.71
N GLU A 100 -8.92 7.73 1.22
CA GLU A 100 -10.13 7.66 2.01
C GLU A 100 -10.36 6.24 2.54
N ASN A 101 -10.89 6.11 3.73
CA ASN A 101 -11.15 4.83 4.43
C ASN A 101 -9.91 3.99 4.80
N TRP A 102 -8.69 4.47 4.57
CA TRP A 102 -7.47 3.82 5.04
C TRP A 102 -6.97 4.41 6.35
N VAL A 103 -6.57 3.56 7.27
CA VAL A 103 -6.01 3.95 8.59
C VAL A 103 -4.77 3.12 8.89
N LEU A 104 -3.67 3.80 9.26
CA LEU A 104 -2.48 3.14 9.79
C LEU A 104 -2.72 2.77 11.26
N HIS A 105 -2.63 1.49 11.58
CA HIS A 105 -2.76 0.96 12.93
C HIS A 105 -1.39 0.80 13.60
N THR A 106 -1.39 0.65 14.92
CA THR A 106 -0.14 0.56 15.73
C THR A 106 0.68 -0.70 15.46
N ASP A 107 0.10 -1.73 14.85
CA ASP A 107 0.79 -2.94 14.41
C ASP A 107 1.58 -2.78 13.11
N GLY A 108 1.50 -1.59 12.48
CA GLY A 108 2.20 -1.27 11.23
C GLY A 108 1.43 -1.60 9.96
N TYR A 109 0.24 -2.18 10.07
CA TYR A 109 -0.64 -2.41 8.92
C TYR A 109 -1.56 -1.22 8.66
N TYR A 110 -1.89 -1.04 7.38
CA TYR A 110 -2.92 -0.11 6.91
C TYR A 110 -4.21 -0.88 6.71
N TYR A 111 -5.25 -0.52 7.46
CA TYR A 111 -6.56 -1.17 7.41
C TYR A 111 -7.55 -0.36 6.59
N TYR A 112 -8.27 -1.03 5.70
CA TYR A 112 -9.45 -0.46 5.07
C TYR A 112 -10.64 -0.57 6.03
N THR A 113 -11.25 0.55 6.38
CA THR A 113 -12.24 0.63 7.46
C THR A 113 -13.63 0.16 7.07
N LYS A 114 -13.84 -0.19 5.79
CA LYS A 114 -15.12 -0.67 5.27
C LYS A 114 -15.04 -2.17 4.98
N VAL A 115 -16.17 -2.86 5.18
CA VAL A 115 -16.34 -4.20 4.63
C VAL A 115 -16.36 -4.09 3.11
N MET A 116 -15.56 -4.92 2.46
CA MET A 116 -15.50 -4.99 1.00
C MET A 116 -16.40 -6.11 0.50
N GLU A 117 -17.30 -5.77 -0.39
CA GLU A 117 -18.18 -6.73 -1.07
C GLU A 117 -17.53 -7.26 -2.36
N ALA A 118 -18.06 -8.36 -2.89
CA ALA A 118 -17.63 -8.93 -4.16
C ALA A 118 -17.63 -7.89 -5.29
N GLY A 119 -16.57 -7.86 -6.09
CA GLY A 119 -16.40 -6.94 -7.22
C GLY A 119 -15.99 -5.51 -6.85
N GLN A 120 -15.91 -5.18 -5.57
CA GLN A 120 -15.49 -3.83 -5.14
C GLN A 120 -13.96 -3.67 -5.16
N THR A 121 -13.53 -2.44 -5.42
CA THR A 121 -12.13 -2.00 -5.33
C THR A 121 -12.01 -0.94 -4.25
N THR A 122 -10.97 -1.00 -3.43
CA THR A 122 -10.67 0.03 -2.42
C THR A 122 -10.28 1.36 -3.08
N ASP A 123 -10.35 2.44 -2.32
CA ASP A 123 -9.56 3.62 -2.64
C ASP A 123 -8.08 3.22 -2.68
N ALA A 124 -7.26 3.97 -3.45
CA ALA A 124 -5.82 3.78 -3.37
C ALA A 124 -5.32 4.05 -1.95
N LEU A 125 -4.37 3.24 -1.46
CA LEU A 125 -3.79 3.47 -0.13
C LEU A 125 -3.11 4.84 -0.05
N PHE A 126 -2.43 5.22 -1.11
CA PHE A 126 -1.89 6.55 -1.41
C PHE A 126 -1.76 6.68 -2.93
N ASP A 127 -1.47 7.87 -3.46
CA ASP A 127 -1.36 8.09 -4.91
C ASP A 127 0.07 8.37 -5.39
N GLN A 128 0.97 8.68 -4.47
CA GLN A 128 2.37 9.03 -4.76
C GLN A 128 3.30 8.61 -3.61
N ILE A 129 4.58 8.45 -3.96
CA ILE A 129 5.69 8.39 -3.02
C ILE A 129 6.71 9.49 -3.39
N VAL A 130 7.48 9.95 -2.40
CA VAL A 130 8.53 10.97 -2.59
C VAL A 130 9.80 10.52 -1.91
N MET A 131 10.90 10.49 -2.65
CA MET A 131 12.21 10.17 -2.12
C MET A 131 12.73 11.27 -1.20
N PRO A 132 13.48 10.93 -0.13
CA PRO A 132 14.12 11.94 0.71
C PRO A 132 14.97 12.91 -0.08
N THR A 133 14.89 14.20 0.25
CA THR A 133 15.68 15.26 -0.43
C THR A 133 17.16 15.21 -0.09
N ALA A 134 17.55 14.50 0.98
CA ALA A 134 18.94 14.33 1.40
C ALA A 134 19.71 13.24 0.61
N LEU A 135 19.04 12.53 -0.30
CA LEU A 135 19.71 11.56 -1.16
C LEU A 135 20.64 12.25 -2.17
N THR A 136 21.76 11.61 -2.46
CA THR A 136 22.81 12.14 -3.36
C THR A 136 22.90 11.40 -4.69
N GLY A 137 22.09 10.35 -4.87
CA GLY A 137 22.10 9.50 -6.06
C GLY A 137 23.14 8.37 -6.02
N ASN A 138 23.86 8.22 -4.89
CA ASN A 138 24.81 7.12 -4.67
C ASN A 138 24.24 6.03 -3.74
N GLU A 139 23.05 6.22 -3.26
CA GLU A 139 22.36 5.28 -2.37
C GLU A 139 21.73 4.16 -3.20
N GLU A 140 21.88 2.93 -2.71
CA GLU A 140 21.14 1.79 -3.26
C GLU A 140 19.74 1.79 -2.66
N ALA A 141 18.71 1.90 -3.49
CA ALA A 141 17.34 1.75 -3.06
C ALA A 141 16.91 0.28 -3.10
N GLN A 142 16.17 -0.15 -2.08
CA GLN A 142 15.51 -1.45 -2.05
C GLN A 142 14.09 -1.31 -2.57
N PRO A 143 13.51 -2.37 -3.14
CA PRO A 143 12.11 -2.36 -3.55
C PRO A 143 11.17 -1.96 -2.42
N ILE A 144 10.11 -1.26 -2.75
CA ILE A 144 8.98 -1.04 -1.83
C ILE A 144 8.01 -2.18 -2.05
N ASN A 145 7.96 -3.09 -1.07
CA ASN A 145 7.05 -4.22 -1.10
C ASN A 145 5.69 -3.82 -0.54
N VAL A 146 4.65 -4.08 -1.32
CA VAL A 146 3.26 -3.93 -0.91
C VAL A 146 2.63 -5.32 -0.83
N VAL A 147 2.05 -5.66 0.32
CA VAL A 147 1.39 -6.95 0.55
C VAL A 147 -0.02 -6.71 1.03
N ALA A 148 -1.01 -7.25 0.32
CA ALA A 148 -2.40 -7.20 0.71
C ALA A 148 -2.84 -8.50 1.39
N GLN A 149 -3.64 -8.36 2.43
CA GLN A 149 -4.24 -9.47 3.16
C GLN A 149 -5.74 -9.24 3.31
N ALA A 150 -6.52 -10.30 3.21
CA ALA A 150 -7.95 -10.23 3.44
C ALA A 150 -8.45 -11.42 4.28
N VAL A 151 -9.44 -11.14 5.12
CA VAL A 151 -10.15 -12.14 5.92
C VAL A 151 -11.64 -12.00 5.72
N GLN A 152 -12.34 -13.13 5.64
CA GLN A 152 -13.79 -13.12 5.56
C GLN A 152 -14.40 -12.34 6.72
N ALA A 153 -15.31 -11.43 6.43
CA ALA A 153 -15.94 -10.58 7.44
C ALA A 153 -17.03 -11.34 8.24
N GLN A 154 -17.69 -12.31 7.61
CA GLN A 154 -18.69 -13.15 8.27
C GLN A 154 -18.07 -13.95 9.42
N GLY A 155 -18.73 -13.92 10.56
CA GLY A 155 -18.26 -14.57 11.79
C GLY A 155 -17.47 -13.65 12.74
N ALA A 156 -17.06 -12.46 12.30
CA ALA A 156 -16.41 -11.49 13.17
C ALA A 156 -17.33 -10.96 14.29
N LYS A 157 -18.63 -10.86 14.02
CA LYS A 157 -19.67 -10.49 14.97
C LYS A 157 -20.92 -11.36 14.77
N ALA A 158 -21.85 -11.29 15.71
CA ALA A 158 -23.09 -12.06 15.68
C ALA A 158 -24.03 -11.62 14.54
N SER A 159 -24.01 -10.36 14.15
CA SER A 159 -24.79 -9.83 13.04
C SER A 159 -23.92 -9.13 12.01
N PHE A 160 -24.34 -9.11 10.74
CA PHE A 160 -23.64 -8.39 9.69
C PHE A 160 -23.67 -6.86 9.89
N ALA A 161 -24.72 -6.35 10.49
CA ALA A 161 -24.80 -4.94 10.85
C ALA A 161 -23.71 -4.54 11.86
N ASP A 162 -23.39 -5.40 12.84
CA ASP A 162 -22.31 -5.16 13.78
C ASP A 162 -20.94 -5.28 13.12
N VAL A 163 -20.79 -6.19 12.15
CA VAL A 163 -19.55 -6.32 11.34
C VAL A 163 -19.26 -5.04 10.59
N GLN A 164 -20.26 -4.42 9.98
CA GLN A 164 -20.08 -3.16 9.22
C GLN A 164 -19.70 -1.96 10.10
N ASN A 165 -19.89 -2.04 11.40
CA ASN A 165 -19.57 -0.98 12.36
C ASN A 165 -18.34 -1.29 13.23
N MET A 166 -17.55 -2.29 12.88
CA MET A 166 -16.33 -2.63 13.62
C MET A 166 -15.31 -1.49 13.57
N THR A 167 -14.67 -1.22 14.70
CA THR A 167 -13.53 -0.31 14.78
C THR A 167 -12.28 -0.94 14.17
N VAL A 168 -11.25 -0.12 13.90
CA VAL A 168 -9.97 -0.63 13.35
C VAL A 168 -9.32 -1.62 14.30
N GLU A 169 -9.40 -1.38 15.62
CA GLU A 169 -8.89 -2.29 16.66
C GLU A 169 -9.61 -3.64 16.63
N GLU A 170 -10.93 -3.64 16.45
CA GLU A 170 -11.71 -4.87 16.34
C GLU A 170 -11.39 -5.63 15.04
N ILE A 171 -11.20 -4.92 13.92
CA ILE A 171 -10.78 -5.50 12.65
C ILE A 171 -9.38 -6.12 12.80
N ALA A 172 -8.43 -5.42 13.41
CA ALA A 172 -7.08 -5.93 13.67
C ALA A 172 -7.11 -7.21 14.53
N ALA A 173 -7.91 -7.22 15.60
CA ALA A 173 -8.11 -8.40 16.43
C ALA A 173 -8.72 -9.57 15.65
N TRP A 174 -9.60 -9.29 14.69
CA TRP A 174 -10.20 -10.32 13.83
C TRP A 174 -9.17 -10.95 12.88
N PHE A 175 -8.27 -10.15 12.29
CA PHE A 175 -7.14 -10.69 11.52
C PHE A 175 -6.31 -11.66 12.35
N THR A 176 -5.96 -11.30 13.58
CA THR A 176 -5.23 -12.19 14.51
C THR A 176 -6.03 -13.47 14.80
N THR A 177 -7.35 -13.37 15.02
CA THR A 177 -8.22 -14.54 15.23
C THR A 177 -8.23 -15.47 14.02
N CYS A 178 -8.13 -14.92 12.80
CA CYS A 178 -8.06 -15.66 11.55
C CYS A 178 -6.68 -16.26 11.23
N GLY A 179 -5.67 -16.00 12.06
CA GLY A 179 -4.35 -16.62 11.92
C GLY A 179 -3.28 -15.75 11.24
N PHE A 180 -3.52 -14.44 11.13
CA PHE A 180 -2.54 -13.46 10.65
C PHE A 180 -1.79 -12.77 11.77
#